data_7bfd361ea5a3beb990aae5cca2845e76
#
_entry.id   7bfd361ea5a3beb990aae5cca2845e76
#
_cell.length_a   1.000
_cell.length_b   1.000
_cell.length_c   1.000
_cell.angle_alpha   90.00
_cell.angle_beta   90.00
_cell.angle_gamma   90.00
#
_symmetry.space_group_name_H-M   'P 1'
#
loop_
_entity.id
_entity.type
_entity.pdbx_description
1 polymer ?
#
loop_
_entity_poly.entity_id
_entity_poly.type
_entity_poly.pdbx_seq_one_letter_code
_entity_poly.pdbx_strand_id
1 'polypeptide(L)'
;AIHILNKSVTPPFTIEDESDGGDDIRAKYRYLDLRRNPLKNALMIRHKIAHEVRNFLDDKGFMEIETPYLIKSTPEGARDFVVPSRMNAGEFYALPQSPQTFKQLLMVAGYDRYFQIVRCFRDEDLRADRQPEFTQIDCEMSFVEQEDVLNTFEAMMRKLFKSILNVDIPNPLPRMSWYDACLLYTSPSPRDS
;
A
#
# COMPACT_ATOMS: atom_id res chain seq x y z
N ALA A 1 21.52 39.87 -13.64
CA ALA A 1 20.34 40.60 -13.18
C ALA A 1 19.21 39.59 -12.94
N ILE A 2 18.48 39.72 -11.84
CA ILE A 2 17.27 38.90 -11.54
C ILE A 2 16.06 39.67 -12.09
N HIS A 3 15.24 38.99 -12.89
CA HIS A 3 14.00 39.57 -13.40
C HIS A 3 12.83 38.88 -12.69
N ILE A 4 12.03 39.66 -11.94
CA ILE A 4 10.85 39.16 -11.21
C ILE A 4 9.68 39.18 -12.19
N LEU A 5 9.22 37.98 -12.58
CA LEU A 5 8.07 37.80 -13.47
C LEU A 5 6.75 38.07 -12.75
N ASN A 6 6.65 37.63 -11.50
CA ASN A 6 5.48 37.84 -10.66
C ASN A 6 5.85 37.79 -9.18
N LYS A 7 5.08 38.49 -8.33
CA LYS A 7 5.21 38.42 -6.87
C LYS A 7 4.38 37.25 -6.33
N SER A 8 4.87 36.59 -5.31
CA SER A 8 4.12 35.55 -4.58
C SER A 8 3.71 36.04 -3.18
N VAL A 9 2.68 35.44 -2.64
CA VAL A 9 2.31 35.62 -1.23
C VAL A 9 3.32 34.86 -0.36
N THR A 10 3.61 35.36 0.83
CA THR A 10 4.46 34.68 1.80
C THR A 10 3.86 33.32 2.15
N PRO A 11 4.63 32.22 2.08
CA PRO A 11 4.17 30.89 2.49
C PRO A 11 3.72 30.86 3.96
N PRO A 12 2.72 30.04 4.32
CA PRO A 12 2.21 29.95 5.68
C PRO A 12 3.17 29.28 6.68
N PHE A 13 4.24 28.68 6.19
CA PHE A 13 5.34 28.09 6.98
C PHE A 13 6.62 28.03 6.12
N THR A 14 7.76 27.83 6.76
CA THR A 14 9.07 27.72 6.09
C THR A 14 9.16 26.41 5.31
N ILE A 15 9.54 26.48 4.02
CA ILE A 15 9.71 25.30 3.16
C ILE A 15 11.15 24.79 3.32
N GLU A 16 11.44 24.29 4.51
CA GLU A 16 12.71 23.70 4.90
C GLU A 16 12.47 22.32 5.53
N ASP A 17 13.51 21.48 5.64
CA ASP A 17 13.35 20.12 6.17
C ASP A 17 12.89 20.13 7.62
N GLU A 18 13.39 21.08 8.43
CA GLU A 18 12.85 21.41 9.74
C GLU A 18 11.95 22.63 9.62
N SER A 19 10.65 22.39 9.50
CA SER A 19 9.66 23.46 9.33
C SER A 19 9.11 23.92 10.67
N ASP A 20 8.84 25.24 10.76
CA ASP A 20 8.13 25.88 11.87
C ASP A 20 6.61 25.64 11.82
N GLY A 21 6.09 25.03 10.75
CA GLY A 21 4.67 24.72 10.58
C GLY A 21 4.24 23.48 11.36
N GLY A 22 3.18 23.61 12.17
CA GLY A 22 2.52 22.48 12.82
C GLY A 22 1.82 21.54 11.84
N ASP A 23 1.46 20.34 12.28
CA ASP A 23 0.87 19.31 11.41
C ASP A 23 -0.41 19.76 10.70
N ASP A 24 -1.28 20.51 11.37
CA ASP A 24 -2.55 21.01 10.82
C ASP A 24 -2.31 21.97 9.64
N ILE A 25 -1.38 22.91 9.78
CA ILE A 25 -1.09 23.88 8.74
C ILE A 25 -0.38 23.20 7.55
N ARG A 26 0.50 22.25 7.82
CA ARG A 26 1.15 21.43 6.78
C ARG A 26 0.16 20.51 6.06
N ALA A 27 -0.83 19.97 6.77
CA ALA A 27 -1.91 19.20 6.16
C ALA A 27 -2.80 20.07 5.26
N LYS A 28 -3.15 21.28 5.72
CA LYS A 28 -3.95 22.25 4.94
C LYS A 28 -3.23 22.69 3.66
N TYR A 29 -1.93 22.92 3.73
CA TYR A 29 -1.10 23.35 2.59
C TYR A 29 -0.14 22.22 2.14
N ARG A 30 -0.67 21.00 2.02
CA ARG A 30 0.10 19.81 1.67
C ARG A 30 0.96 19.96 0.43
N TYR A 31 0.51 20.69 -0.56
CA TYR A 31 1.26 20.96 -1.81
C TYR A 31 2.55 21.77 -1.58
N LEU A 32 2.62 22.58 -0.52
CA LEU A 32 3.86 23.26 -0.09
C LEU A 32 4.74 22.30 0.73
N ASP A 33 4.14 21.54 1.62
CA ASP A 33 4.84 20.54 2.45
C ASP A 33 5.53 19.47 1.59
N LEU A 34 4.92 19.08 0.47
CA LEU A 34 5.52 18.15 -0.50
C LEU A 34 6.81 18.66 -1.18
N ARG A 35 7.13 19.94 -1.07
CA ARG A 35 8.40 20.50 -1.55
C ARG A 35 9.57 20.20 -0.60
N ARG A 36 9.28 19.83 0.64
CA ARG A 36 10.27 19.47 1.65
C ARG A 36 10.84 18.08 1.37
N ASN A 37 12.14 17.89 1.63
CA ASN A 37 12.81 16.63 1.32
C ASN A 37 12.21 15.40 2.04
N PRO A 38 11.80 15.44 3.31
CA PRO A 38 11.23 14.26 3.96
C PRO A 38 10.03 13.66 3.21
N LEU A 39 9.04 14.47 2.83
CA LEU A 39 7.87 14.00 2.10
C LEU A 39 8.16 13.70 0.63
N LYS A 40 9.00 14.52 -0.01
CA LYS A 40 9.46 14.27 -1.37
C LYS A 40 10.18 12.92 -1.47
N ASN A 41 11.09 12.63 -0.54
CA ASN A 41 11.82 11.37 -0.48
C ASN A 41 10.89 10.18 -0.24
N ALA A 42 9.89 10.33 0.64
CA ALA A 42 8.89 9.29 0.87
C ALA A 42 8.12 8.93 -0.43
N LEU A 43 7.69 9.93 -1.21
CA LEU A 43 7.05 9.69 -2.51
C LEU A 43 8.00 9.08 -3.53
N MET A 44 9.27 9.52 -3.56
CA MET A 44 10.28 8.92 -4.45
C MET A 44 10.56 7.46 -4.10
N ILE A 45 10.65 7.12 -2.81
CA ILE A 45 10.80 5.73 -2.35
C ILE A 45 9.58 4.91 -2.76
N ARG A 46 8.37 5.41 -2.51
CA ARG A 46 7.13 4.75 -2.94
C ARG A 46 7.11 4.47 -4.44
N HIS A 47 7.50 5.44 -5.27
CA HIS A 47 7.61 5.26 -6.71
C HIS A 47 8.59 4.14 -7.08
N LYS A 48 9.80 4.15 -6.47
CA LYS A 48 10.82 3.13 -6.70
C LYS A 48 10.34 1.74 -6.28
N ILE A 49 9.67 1.62 -5.12
CA ILE A 49 9.09 0.35 -4.66
C ILE A 49 8.11 -0.19 -5.70
N ALA A 50 7.16 0.62 -6.17
CA ALA A 50 6.18 0.19 -7.15
C ALA A 50 6.83 -0.27 -8.47
N HIS A 51 7.87 0.43 -8.92
CA HIS A 51 8.61 0.07 -10.13
C HIS A 51 9.36 -1.26 -9.96
N GLU A 52 10.10 -1.42 -8.86
CA GLU A 52 10.85 -2.66 -8.58
C GLU A 52 9.94 -3.87 -8.37
N VAL A 53 8.78 -3.68 -7.73
CA VAL A 53 7.77 -4.74 -7.57
C VAL A 53 7.26 -5.20 -8.93
N ARG A 54 6.92 -4.28 -9.84
CA ARG A 54 6.48 -4.64 -11.20
C ARG A 54 7.54 -5.43 -11.94
N ASN A 55 8.77 -4.95 -11.94
CA ASN A 55 9.88 -5.64 -12.60
C ASN A 55 10.11 -7.04 -12.00
N PHE A 56 10.08 -7.16 -10.67
CA PHE A 56 10.27 -8.44 -10.00
C PHE A 56 9.16 -9.44 -10.33
N LEU A 57 7.91 -9.01 -10.28
CA LEU A 57 6.77 -9.89 -10.51
C LEU A 57 6.66 -10.27 -12.00
N ASP A 58 6.94 -9.35 -12.91
CA ASP A 58 7.01 -9.62 -14.34
C ASP A 58 8.10 -10.67 -14.66
N ASP A 59 9.32 -10.50 -14.12
CA ASP A 59 10.41 -11.47 -14.21
C ASP A 59 10.04 -12.88 -13.68
N LYS A 60 9.05 -12.94 -12.77
CA LYS A 60 8.52 -14.20 -12.22
C LYS A 60 7.29 -14.72 -12.97
N GLY A 61 6.92 -14.08 -14.08
CA GLY A 61 5.81 -14.47 -14.94
C GLY A 61 4.43 -14.12 -14.39
N PHE A 62 4.34 -13.14 -13.47
CA PHE A 62 3.07 -12.58 -13.06
C PHE A 62 2.56 -11.57 -14.08
N MET A 63 1.26 -11.56 -14.31
CA MET A 63 0.59 -10.59 -15.17
C MET A 63 -0.11 -9.53 -14.31
N GLU A 64 0.19 -8.25 -14.58
CA GLU A 64 -0.53 -7.13 -13.94
C GLU A 64 -1.88 -6.95 -14.63
N ILE A 65 -2.98 -7.15 -13.88
CA ILE A 65 -4.34 -7.04 -14.40
C ILE A 65 -5.13 -6.10 -13.51
N GLU A 66 -5.67 -5.02 -14.09
CA GLU A 66 -6.57 -4.10 -13.39
C GLU A 66 -7.97 -4.71 -13.24
N THR A 67 -8.53 -4.55 -12.05
CA THR A 67 -9.89 -5.01 -11.70
C THR A 67 -10.81 -3.82 -11.43
N PRO A 68 -12.13 -3.97 -11.61
CA PRO A 68 -13.09 -2.89 -11.39
C PRO A 68 -13.10 -2.36 -9.95
N TYR A 69 -13.36 -1.06 -9.80
CA TYR A 69 -13.59 -0.41 -8.50
C TYR A 69 -15.07 -0.25 -8.15
N LEU A 70 -15.96 -0.10 -9.14
CA LEU A 70 -17.40 -0.05 -8.92
C LEU A 70 -17.95 -1.47 -9.00
N ILE A 71 -18.06 -2.12 -7.86
CA ILE A 71 -18.41 -3.54 -7.77
C ILE A 71 -19.68 -3.74 -6.94
N LYS A 72 -20.17 -4.97 -6.89
CA LYS A 72 -21.19 -5.38 -5.94
C LYS A 72 -20.55 -5.58 -4.57
N SER A 73 -21.23 -5.17 -3.49
CA SER A 73 -20.80 -5.44 -2.12
C SER A 73 -20.49 -6.92 -1.91
N THR A 74 -19.33 -7.19 -1.28
CA THR A 74 -18.88 -8.54 -0.92
C THR A 74 -18.58 -8.58 0.57
N PRO A 75 -18.98 -9.61 1.31
CA PRO A 75 -18.74 -9.71 2.75
C PRO A 75 -17.28 -10.12 3.02
N GLU A 76 -16.37 -9.13 3.09
CA GLU A 76 -14.93 -9.37 3.32
C GLU A 76 -14.45 -8.98 4.73
N GLY A 77 -15.37 -8.75 5.68
CA GLY A 77 -15.05 -8.52 7.09
C GLY A 77 -15.06 -7.06 7.54
N ALA A 78 -14.77 -6.09 6.69
CA ALA A 78 -14.96 -4.66 6.96
C ALA A 78 -16.30 -4.17 6.41
N ARG A 79 -16.70 -2.93 6.76
CA ARG A 79 -17.81 -2.26 6.07
C ARG A 79 -17.33 -1.69 4.75
N ASP A 80 -18.23 -1.71 3.77
CA ASP A 80 -17.95 -1.15 2.45
C ASP A 80 -18.25 0.35 2.40
N PHE A 81 -17.41 1.10 1.69
CA PHE A 81 -17.82 2.40 1.17
C PHE A 81 -18.73 2.18 -0.04
N VAL A 82 -19.87 2.86 -0.08
CA VAL A 82 -20.86 2.71 -1.13
C VAL A 82 -21.01 3.98 -1.97
N VAL A 83 -21.25 3.78 -3.25
CA VAL A 83 -21.47 4.85 -4.24
C VAL A 83 -22.88 4.70 -4.80
N PRO A 84 -23.77 5.70 -4.67
CA PRO A 84 -25.13 5.61 -5.20
C PRO A 84 -25.12 5.43 -6.72
N SER A 85 -25.97 4.53 -7.23
CA SER A 85 -26.18 4.38 -8.65
C SER A 85 -27.15 5.47 -9.15
N ARG A 86 -26.68 6.27 -10.10
CA ARG A 86 -27.55 7.27 -10.75
C ARG A 86 -28.58 6.62 -11.69
N MET A 87 -28.24 5.47 -12.24
CA MET A 87 -29.08 4.78 -13.23
C MET A 87 -30.18 3.94 -12.59
N ASN A 88 -29.93 3.43 -11.39
CA ASN A 88 -30.85 2.54 -10.68
C ASN A 88 -31.17 3.13 -9.31
N ALA A 89 -32.33 3.72 -9.16
CA ALA A 89 -32.75 4.36 -7.91
C ALA A 89 -32.81 3.33 -6.77
N GLY A 90 -32.17 3.66 -5.63
CA GLY A 90 -32.09 2.80 -4.46
C GLY A 90 -31.01 1.73 -4.50
N GLU A 91 -30.22 1.64 -5.58
CA GLU A 91 -29.10 0.73 -5.68
C GLU A 91 -27.74 1.45 -5.51
N PHE A 92 -26.73 0.68 -5.11
CA PHE A 92 -25.39 1.19 -4.80
C PHE A 92 -24.33 0.26 -5.38
N TYR A 93 -23.23 0.87 -5.84
CA TYR A 93 -21.96 0.19 -6.00
C TYR A 93 -21.22 0.20 -4.66
N ALA A 94 -20.36 -0.79 -4.43
CA ALA A 94 -19.38 -0.79 -3.36
C ALA A 94 -17.98 -0.53 -3.90
N LEU A 95 -17.12 0.10 -3.10
CA LEU A 95 -15.70 0.18 -3.37
C LEU A 95 -15.00 -1.08 -2.81
N PRO A 96 -14.02 -1.68 -3.53
CA PRO A 96 -13.45 -2.95 -3.14
C PRO A 96 -12.60 -2.85 -1.88
N GLN A 97 -12.79 -3.76 -0.94
CA GLN A 97 -11.90 -3.95 0.21
C GLN A 97 -10.59 -4.65 -0.19
N SER A 98 -10.66 -5.47 -1.22
CA SER A 98 -9.58 -6.09 -1.98
C SER A 98 -10.14 -6.62 -3.31
N PRO A 99 -9.32 -6.97 -4.31
CA PRO A 99 -9.78 -7.57 -5.56
C PRO A 99 -10.07 -9.07 -5.44
N GLN A 100 -10.46 -9.57 -4.26
CA GLN A 100 -10.53 -11.00 -3.92
C GLN A 100 -11.36 -11.83 -4.91
N THR A 101 -12.58 -11.40 -5.23
CA THR A 101 -13.45 -12.12 -6.17
C THR A 101 -12.84 -12.17 -7.57
N PHE A 102 -12.28 -11.06 -8.04
CA PHE A 102 -11.74 -10.98 -9.39
C PHE A 102 -10.47 -11.80 -9.56
N LYS A 103 -9.54 -11.77 -8.58
CA LYS A 103 -8.33 -12.58 -8.67
C LYS A 103 -8.64 -14.08 -8.64
N GLN A 104 -9.64 -14.53 -7.87
CA GLN A 104 -10.11 -15.91 -7.93
C GLN A 104 -10.70 -16.27 -9.30
N LEU A 105 -11.49 -15.38 -9.89
CA LEU A 105 -12.03 -15.59 -11.24
C LEU A 105 -10.92 -15.63 -12.30
N LEU A 106 -9.85 -14.85 -12.14
CA LEU A 106 -8.69 -14.90 -13.01
C LEU A 106 -7.96 -16.24 -12.91
N MET A 107 -7.83 -16.82 -11.70
CA MET A 107 -7.28 -18.17 -11.55
C MET A 107 -8.14 -19.22 -12.27
N VAL A 108 -9.48 -19.15 -12.12
CA VAL A 108 -10.41 -20.02 -12.86
C VAL A 108 -10.28 -19.82 -14.37
N ALA A 109 -10.03 -18.61 -14.83
CA ALA A 109 -9.83 -18.28 -16.25
C ALA A 109 -8.44 -18.70 -16.80
N GLY A 110 -7.57 -19.27 -15.96
CA GLY A 110 -6.26 -19.79 -16.38
C GLY A 110 -5.11 -18.76 -16.33
N TYR A 111 -5.29 -17.65 -15.63
CA TYR A 111 -4.20 -16.70 -15.36
C TYR A 111 -3.46 -17.13 -14.10
N ASP A 112 -2.56 -18.08 -14.20
CA ASP A 112 -1.95 -18.78 -13.06
C ASP A 112 -1.09 -17.91 -12.14
N ARG A 113 -0.69 -16.73 -12.58
CA ARG A 113 0.07 -15.74 -11.80
C ARG A 113 -0.43 -14.34 -12.09
N TYR A 114 -1.15 -13.79 -11.15
CA TYR A 114 -1.72 -12.45 -11.21
C TYR A 114 -1.08 -11.55 -10.16
N PHE A 115 -0.93 -10.28 -10.46
CA PHE A 115 -0.73 -9.23 -9.47
C PHE A 115 -1.40 -7.93 -9.86
N GLN A 116 -1.57 -7.06 -8.87
CA GLN A 116 -2.03 -5.68 -9.07
C GLN A 116 -1.51 -4.79 -7.94
N ILE A 117 -1.04 -3.59 -8.26
CA ILE A 117 -0.83 -2.55 -7.26
C ILE A 117 -2.12 -1.76 -7.17
N VAL A 118 -3.00 -2.17 -6.24
CA VAL A 118 -4.41 -1.81 -6.22
C VAL A 118 -4.77 -0.93 -5.03
N ARG A 119 -5.69 0.03 -5.26
CA ARG A 119 -6.31 0.81 -4.20
C ARG A 119 -7.43 0.00 -3.55
N CYS A 120 -7.40 -0.05 -2.22
CA CYS A 120 -8.38 -0.76 -1.39
C CYS A 120 -9.05 0.20 -0.43
N PHE A 121 -10.30 -0.11 -0.05
CA PHE A 121 -11.15 0.76 0.75
C PHE A 121 -11.79 -0.06 1.87
N ARG A 122 -11.67 0.40 3.13
CA ARG A 122 -12.27 -0.24 4.28
C ARG A 122 -12.82 0.81 5.22
N ASP A 123 -14.10 0.78 5.50
CA ASP A 123 -14.77 1.65 6.48
C ASP A 123 -14.64 1.03 7.87
N GLU A 124 -13.47 1.23 8.46
CA GLU A 124 -13.08 0.75 9.79
C GLU A 124 -12.59 1.90 10.66
N ASP A 125 -12.49 1.66 11.96
CA ASP A 125 -11.93 2.62 12.90
C ASP A 125 -10.46 2.92 12.55
N LEU A 126 -10.16 4.21 12.47
CA LEU A 126 -8.81 4.68 12.16
C LEU A 126 -7.86 4.41 13.32
N ARG A 127 -6.65 3.99 12.98
CA ARG A 127 -5.52 3.87 13.92
C ARG A 127 -4.31 4.61 13.34
N ALA A 128 -3.26 4.77 14.12
CA ALA A 128 -2.06 5.50 13.70
C ALA A 128 -1.48 5.02 12.37
N ASP A 129 -1.59 3.71 12.09
CA ASP A 129 -1.06 3.01 10.91
C ASP A 129 -2.14 2.55 9.91
N ARG A 130 -3.43 2.85 10.18
CA ARG A 130 -4.55 2.42 9.32
C ARG A 130 -5.28 3.60 8.73
N GLN A 131 -5.46 3.53 7.41
CA GLN A 131 -6.23 4.50 6.63
C GLN A 131 -7.41 3.80 5.95
N PRO A 132 -8.55 4.49 5.75
CA PRO A 132 -9.72 3.92 5.09
C PRO A 132 -9.48 3.63 3.61
N GLU A 133 -8.49 4.29 3.03
CA GLU A 133 -8.03 4.14 1.66
C GLU A 133 -6.52 3.88 1.67
N PHE A 134 -6.11 2.73 1.14
CA PHE A 134 -4.70 2.32 1.13
C PHE A 134 -4.37 1.53 -0.14
N THR A 135 -3.10 1.26 -0.36
CA THR A 135 -2.63 0.51 -1.53
C THR A 135 -2.09 -0.85 -1.10
N GLN A 136 -2.49 -1.90 -1.81
CA GLN A 136 -1.93 -3.24 -1.67
C GLN A 136 -1.08 -3.59 -2.91
N ILE A 137 -0.04 -4.38 -2.69
CA ILE A 137 0.55 -5.23 -3.71
C ILE A 137 -0.18 -6.56 -3.56
N ASP A 138 -1.21 -6.76 -4.39
CA ASP A 138 -2.05 -7.94 -4.35
C ASP A 138 -1.57 -8.94 -5.37
N CYS A 139 -1.43 -10.20 -4.96
CA CYS A 139 -0.93 -11.28 -5.81
C CYS A 139 -1.78 -12.53 -5.61
N GLU A 140 -1.90 -13.35 -6.67
CA GLU A 140 -2.51 -14.67 -6.61
C GLU A 140 -1.74 -15.64 -7.49
N MET A 141 -1.58 -16.88 -7.03
CA MET A 141 -0.89 -17.96 -7.75
C MET A 141 -1.70 -19.25 -7.70
N SER A 142 -1.80 -19.95 -8.84
CA SER A 142 -2.38 -21.28 -8.95
C SER A 142 -1.29 -22.36 -8.84
N PHE A 143 -1.69 -23.56 -8.43
CA PHE A 143 -0.84 -24.79 -8.42
C PHE A 143 0.46 -24.63 -7.62
N VAL A 144 0.39 -23.99 -6.46
CA VAL A 144 1.53 -23.71 -5.58
C VAL A 144 1.27 -24.20 -4.16
N GLU A 145 2.37 -24.53 -3.47
CA GLU A 145 2.36 -24.86 -2.05
C GLU A 145 2.76 -23.62 -1.21
N GLN A 146 2.63 -23.72 0.10
CA GLN A 146 2.98 -22.66 1.04
C GLN A 146 4.41 -22.14 0.83
N GLU A 147 5.36 -23.05 0.62
CA GLU A 147 6.78 -22.67 0.44
C GLU A 147 7.03 -21.87 -0.85
N ASP A 148 6.27 -22.12 -1.90
CA ASP A 148 6.39 -21.34 -3.15
C ASP A 148 6.00 -19.89 -2.93
N VAL A 149 4.92 -19.66 -2.18
CA VAL A 149 4.46 -18.32 -1.79
C VAL A 149 5.51 -17.63 -0.93
N LEU A 150 5.95 -18.28 0.14
CA LEU A 150 6.94 -17.72 1.06
C LEU A 150 8.26 -17.39 0.36
N ASN A 151 8.79 -18.28 -0.47
CA ASN A 151 10.05 -18.08 -1.20
C ASN A 151 9.93 -16.95 -2.22
N THR A 152 8.78 -16.81 -2.89
CA THR A 152 8.55 -15.75 -3.87
C THR A 152 8.57 -14.37 -3.19
N PHE A 153 7.81 -14.21 -2.10
CA PHE A 153 7.73 -12.94 -1.40
C PHE A 153 8.98 -12.60 -0.60
N GLU A 154 9.66 -13.61 -0.04
CA GLU A 154 10.96 -13.42 0.60
C GLU A 154 11.99 -12.87 -0.39
N ALA A 155 12.07 -13.46 -1.59
CA ALA A 155 12.96 -12.98 -2.63
C ALA A 155 12.62 -11.55 -3.08
N MET A 156 11.33 -11.20 -3.17
CA MET A 156 10.88 -9.85 -3.47
C MET A 156 11.32 -8.87 -2.39
N MET A 157 11.10 -9.18 -1.13
CA MET A 157 11.48 -8.32 -0.02
C MET A 157 13.00 -8.08 0.02
N ARG A 158 13.81 -9.13 -0.17
CA ARG A 158 15.27 -8.98 -0.24
C ARG A 158 15.69 -8.07 -1.39
N LYS A 159 15.10 -8.23 -2.59
CA LYS A 159 15.37 -7.36 -3.74
C LYS A 159 15.02 -5.90 -3.43
N LEU A 160 13.86 -5.65 -2.83
CA LEU A 160 13.41 -4.29 -2.49
C LEU A 160 14.34 -3.61 -1.47
N PHE A 161 14.67 -4.28 -0.38
CA PHE A 161 15.57 -3.73 0.64
C PHE A 161 16.96 -3.45 0.06
N LYS A 162 17.47 -4.37 -0.77
CA LYS A 162 18.78 -4.18 -1.40
C LYS A 162 18.79 -3.05 -2.42
N SER A 163 17.82 -3.03 -3.34
CA SER A 163 17.82 -2.07 -4.45
C SER A 163 17.50 -0.65 -4.01
N ILE A 164 16.64 -0.48 -2.99
CA ILE A 164 16.11 0.83 -2.59
C ILE A 164 16.89 1.42 -1.42
N LEU A 165 17.23 0.60 -0.42
CA LEU A 165 17.84 1.04 0.81
C LEU A 165 19.32 0.62 0.93
N ASN A 166 19.81 -0.21 0.01
CA ASN A 166 21.12 -0.87 0.08
C ASN A 166 21.34 -1.66 1.38
N VAL A 167 20.27 -2.27 1.89
CA VAL A 167 20.28 -3.11 3.09
C VAL A 167 20.15 -4.57 2.69
N ASP A 168 21.02 -5.42 3.23
CA ASP A 168 20.92 -6.88 3.10
C ASP A 168 20.13 -7.42 4.29
N ILE A 169 19.01 -8.08 4.00
CA ILE A 169 18.21 -8.79 5.01
C ILE A 169 18.52 -10.28 4.99
N PRO A 170 18.31 -11.02 6.11
CA PRO A 170 18.66 -12.44 6.21
C PRO A 170 18.11 -13.31 5.08
N ASN A 171 18.84 -14.36 4.74
CA ASN A 171 18.45 -15.38 3.78
C ASN A 171 18.73 -16.78 4.34
N PRO A 172 17.72 -17.61 4.65
CA PRO A 172 16.28 -17.31 4.64
C PRO A 172 15.86 -16.35 5.76
N LEU A 173 14.67 -15.74 5.62
CA LEU A 173 14.06 -15.01 6.71
C LEU A 173 13.69 -15.97 7.84
N PRO A 174 13.84 -15.59 9.12
CA PRO A 174 13.46 -16.43 10.24
C PRO A 174 11.99 -16.87 10.14
N ARG A 175 11.73 -18.14 10.34
CA ARG A 175 10.38 -18.71 10.40
C ARG A 175 9.93 -18.77 11.85
N MET A 176 8.69 -18.39 12.09
CA MET A 176 8.09 -18.41 13.42
C MET A 176 6.74 -19.09 13.36
N SER A 177 6.45 -19.95 14.33
CA SER A 177 5.12 -20.54 14.44
C SER A 177 4.10 -19.48 14.90
N TRP A 178 2.82 -19.72 14.60
CA TRP A 178 1.74 -18.85 15.11
C TRP A 178 1.77 -18.80 16.64
N TYR A 179 2.03 -19.91 17.31
CA TYR A 179 2.11 -20.00 18.77
C TYR A 179 3.22 -19.10 19.35
N ASP A 180 4.41 -19.16 18.78
CA ASP A 180 5.54 -18.33 19.21
C ASP A 180 5.27 -16.84 18.94
N ALA A 181 4.66 -16.51 17.81
CA ALA A 181 4.26 -15.15 17.49
C ALA A 181 3.24 -14.61 18.50
N CYS A 182 2.25 -15.42 18.89
CA CYS A 182 1.28 -15.04 19.92
C CYS A 182 1.95 -14.81 21.28
N LEU A 183 2.90 -15.65 21.68
CA LEU A 183 3.64 -15.48 22.93
C LEU A 183 4.45 -14.17 22.95
N LEU A 184 5.10 -13.82 21.85
CA LEU A 184 5.83 -12.54 21.71
C LEU A 184 4.91 -11.33 21.83
N TYR A 185 3.70 -11.43 21.29
CA TYR A 185 2.72 -10.34 21.32
C TYR A 185 2.05 -10.19 22.70
N THR A 186 1.88 -11.28 23.42
CA THR A 186 1.24 -11.32 24.74
C THR A 186 2.23 -11.31 25.90
N SER A 187 3.53 -11.37 25.64
CA SER A 187 4.56 -11.25 26.68
C SER A 187 4.43 -9.89 27.37
N PRO A 188 4.43 -9.83 28.72
CA PRO A 188 4.36 -8.56 29.42
C PRO A 188 5.51 -7.66 28.98
N SER A 189 5.16 -6.42 28.65
CA SER A 189 6.15 -5.39 28.33
C SER A 189 7.10 -5.23 29.51
N PRO A 190 8.40 -4.97 29.29
CA PRO A 190 9.33 -4.59 30.38
C PRO A 190 8.87 -3.40 31.22
N ARG A 191 7.80 -2.73 30.82
CA ARG A 191 7.18 -1.63 31.59
C ARG A 191 6.15 -2.12 32.63
N ASP A 192 5.78 -3.39 32.58
CA ASP A 192 4.77 -4.01 33.47
C ASP A 192 5.43 -4.87 34.56
N SER A 193 6.75 -4.79 34.70
CA SER A 193 7.55 -5.45 35.75
C SER A 193 8.16 -4.44 36.71
#